data_2c988d870a5834859a499592718cca34
#
_entry.id   2c988d870a5834859a499592718cca34
#
_cell.length_a   1.000
_cell.length_b   1.000
_cell.length_c   1.000
_cell.angle_alpha   90.00
_cell.angle_beta   90.00
_cell.angle_gamma   90.00
#
_symmetry.space_group_name_H-M   'P 1'
#
loop_
_entity.id
_entity.type
_entity.pdbx_description
1 polymer ?
#
loop_
_entity_poly.entity_id
_entity_poly.type
_entity_poly.pdbx_seq_one_letter_code
_entity_poly.pdbx_strand_id
1 'polypeptide(L)'
;ESKNLDAPYPVTGLELATRLSYFLWSTTPDAELLQLGRDGSLLQDEVLKSQVARMLNSPKRIALSENFAGQWLGFGDLLSNREYLSSERWNRETYDEVLFFVDELIKSDRSFLELIQSDWIYKRSSARGYQKIDPESVQNLYANIFASRESSTQDKRIRYDPPVLVKTQDDREGGI
;
A
#
# COMPACT_ATOMS: atom_id res chain seq x y z
N GLU A 1 12.15 39.70 17.48
CA GLU A 1 11.76 38.60 18.40
C GLU A 1 12.12 37.28 17.73
N SER A 2 13.15 36.61 18.30
CA SER A 2 13.49 35.26 17.86
C SER A 2 12.37 34.32 18.28
N LYS A 3 11.60 33.77 17.34
CA LYS A 3 10.68 32.69 17.60
C LYS A 3 11.46 31.54 18.21
N ASN A 4 11.04 31.12 19.40
CA ASN A 4 11.59 29.93 20.05
C ASN A 4 11.18 28.72 19.20
N LEU A 5 12.08 28.23 18.35
CA LEU A 5 11.85 27.14 17.41
C LEU A 5 11.67 25.76 18.09
N ASP A 6 11.96 25.68 19.41
CA ASP A 6 11.86 24.46 20.19
C ASP A 6 10.51 24.27 20.90
N ALA A 7 9.59 25.24 20.84
CA ALA A 7 8.28 25.10 21.44
C ALA A 7 7.30 24.44 20.47
N PRO A 8 6.54 23.40 20.89
CA PRO A 8 5.49 22.83 20.08
C PRO A 8 4.45 23.90 19.69
N TYR A 9 4.14 24.02 18.43
CA TYR A 9 3.08 24.92 17.95
C TYR A 9 1.90 24.11 17.36
N PRO A 10 0.67 24.59 17.48
CA PRO A 10 -0.48 23.91 16.92
C PRO A 10 -0.39 23.88 15.39
N VAL A 11 -0.64 22.70 14.80
CA VAL A 11 -0.66 22.50 13.35
C VAL A 11 -1.86 23.24 12.75
N THR A 12 -1.67 23.95 11.64
CA THR A 12 -2.78 24.54 10.90
C THR A 12 -3.53 23.49 10.09
N GLY A 13 -4.79 23.76 9.71
CA GLY A 13 -5.58 22.84 8.89
C GLY A 13 -4.91 22.52 7.54
N LEU A 14 -4.26 23.50 6.91
CA LEU A 14 -3.53 23.27 5.65
C LEU A 14 -2.26 22.45 5.82
N GLU A 15 -1.54 22.64 6.90
CA GLU A 15 -0.38 21.80 7.23
C GLU A 15 -0.82 20.36 7.49
N LEU A 16 -1.93 20.17 8.24
CA LEU A 16 -2.49 18.85 8.50
C LEU A 16 -2.94 18.17 7.20
N ALA A 17 -3.65 18.89 6.33
CA ALA A 17 -4.05 18.39 5.01
C ALA A 17 -2.85 17.92 4.20
N THR A 18 -1.79 18.71 4.18
CA THR A 18 -0.55 18.38 3.46
C THR A 18 0.14 17.15 4.04
N ARG A 19 0.35 17.11 5.36
CA ARG A 19 0.98 15.97 6.04
C ARG A 19 0.20 14.69 5.84
N LEU A 20 -1.14 14.75 5.98
CA LEU A 20 -2.02 13.61 5.82
C LEU A 20 -1.96 13.05 4.38
N SER A 21 -2.00 13.92 3.38
CA SER A 21 -1.95 13.51 1.98
C SER A 21 -0.61 12.90 1.58
N TYR A 22 0.49 13.50 1.99
CA TYR A 22 1.81 12.92 1.72
C TYR A 22 2.04 11.62 2.48
N PHE A 23 1.52 11.48 3.69
CA PHE A 23 1.66 10.24 4.47
C PHE A 23 0.84 9.09 3.85
N LEU A 24 -0.45 9.32 3.54
CA LEU A 24 -1.34 8.24 3.09
C LEU A 24 -1.28 7.99 1.57
N TRP A 25 -1.04 9.02 0.78
CA TRP A 25 -1.11 8.95 -0.69
C TRP A 25 0.17 9.31 -1.42
N SER A 26 1.17 9.82 -0.70
CA SER A 26 2.46 10.32 -1.27
C SER A 26 2.26 11.34 -2.40
N THR A 27 1.22 12.15 -2.30
CA THR A 27 0.87 13.18 -3.27
C THR A 27 0.32 14.43 -2.60
N THR A 28 0.11 15.49 -3.39
CA THR A 28 -0.54 16.71 -2.91
C THR A 28 -2.00 16.43 -2.49
N PRO A 29 -2.53 17.21 -1.52
CA PRO A 29 -3.93 17.10 -1.11
C PRO A 29 -4.89 17.30 -2.28
N ASP A 30 -6.00 16.57 -2.27
CA ASP A 30 -7.10 16.80 -3.20
C ASP A 30 -7.93 18.04 -2.82
N ALA A 31 -8.86 18.43 -3.68
CA ALA A 31 -9.65 19.64 -3.50
C ALA A 31 -10.48 19.62 -2.21
N GLU A 32 -11.02 18.45 -1.84
CA GLU A 32 -11.81 18.27 -0.61
C GLU A 32 -10.93 18.48 0.63
N LEU A 33 -9.78 17.83 0.68
CA LEU A 33 -8.86 17.94 1.81
C LEU A 33 -8.31 19.37 1.96
N LEU A 34 -8.03 20.04 0.82
CA LEU A 34 -7.60 21.45 0.82
C LEU A 34 -8.71 22.38 1.34
N GLN A 35 -9.97 22.14 0.99
CA GLN A 35 -11.10 22.95 1.46
C GLN A 35 -11.26 22.84 2.98
N LEU A 36 -11.29 21.59 3.51
CA LEU A 36 -11.37 21.31 4.93
C LEU A 36 -10.16 21.87 5.72
N GLY A 37 -9.00 21.91 5.08
CA GLY A 37 -7.80 22.53 5.65
C GLY A 37 -7.88 24.05 5.71
N ARG A 38 -8.48 24.71 4.70
CA ARG A 38 -8.63 26.17 4.63
C ARG A 38 -9.64 26.72 5.63
N ASP A 39 -10.78 26.05 5.77
CA ASP A 39 -11.84 26.49 6.70
C ASP A 39 -11.58 26.01 8.14
N GLY A 40 -10.53 25.20 8.37
CA GLY A 40 -10.14 24.71 9.68
C GLY A 40 -10.95 23.52 10.18
N SER A 41 -11.96 23.06 9.46
CA SER A 41 -12.80 21.93 9.88
C SER A 41 -12.03 20.61 9.97
N LEU A 42 -10.93 20.46 9.21
CA LEU A 42 -10.05 19.30 9.30
C LEU A 42 -9.41 19.09 10.69
N LEU A 43 -9.36 20.14 11.52
CA LEU A 43 -8.84 20.05 12.89
C LEU A 43 -9.85 19.43 13.88
N GLN A 44 -11.09 19.21 13.45
CA GLN A 44 -12.11 18.53 14.25
C GLN A 44 -11.92 17.01 14.14
N ASP A 45 -11.90 16.32 15.27
CA ASP A 45 -11.63 14.87 15.35
C ASP A 45 -12.51 14.03 14.43
N GLU A 46 -13.80 14.33 14.38
CA GLU A 46 -14.75 13.55 13.57
C GLU A 46 -14.53 13.77 12.05
N VAL A 47 -14.19 15.01 11.66
CA VAL A 47 -13.87 15.34 10.27
C VAL A 47 -12.54 14.65 9.89
N LEU A 48 -11.54 14.73 10.74
CA LEU A 48 -10.25 14.09 10.52
C LEU A 48 -10.41 12.56 10.35
N LYS A 49 -11.13 11.90 11.26
CA LYS A 49 -11.42 10.46 11.17
C LYS A 49 -12.12 10.09 9.87
N SER A 50 -13.13 10.87 9.49
CA SER A 50 -13.85 10.68 8.23
C SER A 50 -12.93 10.79 7.01
N GLN A 51 -12.04 11.79 6.98
CA GLN A 51 -11.08 11.96 5.90
C GLN A 51 -10.03 10.84 5.85
N VAL A 52 -9.52 10.41 7.00
CA VAL A 52 -8.62 9.26 7.07
C VAL A 52 -9.30 8.00 6.52
N ALA A 53 -10.55 7.72 6.94
CA ALA A 53 -11.30 6.57 6.42
C ALA A 53 -11.52 6.66 4.90
N ARG A 54 -11.90 7.84 4.37
CA ARG A 54 -12.03 8.08 2.93
C ARG A 54 -10.72 7.81 2.19
N MET A 55 -9.61 8.30 2.74
CA MET A 55 -8.29 8.18 2.12
C MET A 55 -7.79 6.73 2.12
N LEU A 56 -8.02 5.99 3.20
CA LEU A 56 -7.68 4.57 3.30
C LEU A 56 -8.57 3.68 2.40
N ASN A 57 -9.78 4.11 2.07
CA ASN A 57 -10.63 3.42 1.10
C ASN A 57 -10.29 3.74 -0.37
N SER A 58 -9.43 4.73 -0.62
CA SER A 58 -8.98 5.07 -1.97
C SER A 58 -7.88 4.12 -2.46
N PRO A 59 -7.83 3.76 -3.76
CA PRO A 59 -6.71 3.01 -4.33
C PRO A 59 -5.35 3.70 -4.17
N LYS A 60 -5.31 5.01 -3.96
CA LYS A 60 -4.07 5.78 -3.71
C LYS A 60 -3.36 5.37 -2.42
N ARG A 61 -4.07 4.72 -1.46
CA ARG A 61 -3.46 4.23 -0.21
C ARG A 61 -2.31 3.25 -0.45
N ILE A 62 -2.23 2.62 -1.63
CA ILE A 62 -1.12 1.73 -1.98
C ILE A 62 0.24 2.41 -1.77
N ALA A 63 0.30 3.74 -1.92
CA ALA A 63 1.51 4.50 -1.64
C ALA A 63 1.95 4.42 -0.18
N LEU A 64 1.01 4.28 0.78
CA LEU A 64 1.34 4.01 2.19
C LEU A 64 2.02 2.64 2.33
N SER A 65 1.47 1.63 1.70
CA SER A 65 2.05 0.28 1.73
C SER A 65 3.41 0.24 1.05
N GLU A 66 3.58 0.91 -0.09
CA GLU A 66 4.87 0.99 -0.80
C GLU A 66 5.94 1.73 0.01
N ASN A 67 5.62 2.92 0.51
CA ASN A 67 6.62 3.79 1.13
C ASN A 67 6.87 3.47 2.61
N PHE A 68 5.81 3.29 3.40
CA PHE A 68 5.95 3.00 4.82
C PHE A 68 6.31 1.53 5.05
N ALA A 69 5.48 0.60 4.60
CA ALA A 69 5.70 -0.82 4.85
C ALA A 69 6.91 -1.35 4.07
N GLY A 70 7.15 -0.86 2.85
CA GLY A 70 8.32 -1.21 2.06
C GLY A 70 9.64 -0.91 2.77
N GLN A 71 9.71 0.21 3.50
CA GLN A 71 10.87 0.56 4.32
C GLN A 71 10.88 -0.19 5.66
N TRP A 72 9.75 -0.24 6.35
CA TRP A 72 9.64 -0.87 7.67
C TRP A 72 9.95 -2.37 7.63
N LEU A 73 9.43 -3.08 6.64
CA LEU A 73 9.64 -4.53 6.47
C LEU A 73 10.84 -4.86 5.56
N GLY A 74 11.46 -3.86 4.94
CA GLY A 74 12.65 -4.03 4.11
C GLY A 74 12.40 -4.66 2.73
N PHE A 75 11.16 -4.92 2.32
CA PHE A 75 10.90 -5.54 1.02
C PHE A 75 11.10 -4.59 -0.18
N GLY A 76 11.21 -3.29 0.07
CA GLY A 76 11.58 -2.30 -0.96
C GLY A 76 12.90 -2.63 -1.65
N ASP A 77 13.84 -3.25 -0.94
CA ASP A 77 15.15 -3.65 -1.46
C ASP A 77 15.07 -4.76 -2.54
N LEU A 78 13.97 -5.52 -2.59
CA LEU A 78 13.75 -6.52 -3.65
C LEU A 78 13.79 -5.92 -5.05
N LEU A 79 13.42 -4.64 -5.20
CA LEU A 79 13.44 -3.96 -6.51
C LEU A 79 14.81 -3.40 -6.87
N SER A 80 15.64 -3.06 -5.90
CA SER A 80 16.95 -2.42 -6.09
C SER A 80 18.12 -3.39 -6.05
N ASN A 81 18.00 -4.50 -5.34
CA ASN A 81 19.10 -5.43 -5.13
C ASN A 81 19.01 -6.65 -6.05
N ARG A 82 19.88 -6.69 -7.07
CA ARG A 82 19.94 -7.76 -8.06
C ARG A 82 20.54 -9.08 -7.53
N GLU A 83 21.09 -9.07 -6.32
CA GLU A 83 21.76 -10.24 -5.75
C GLU A 83 20.81 -11.26 -5.11
N TYR A 84 19.60 -10.83 -4.70
CA TYR A 84 18.72 -11.70 -3.91
C TYR A 84 17.96 -12.75 -4.71
N LEU A 85 17.61 -12.48 -5.96
CA LEU A 85 16.86 -13.44 -6.76
C LEU A 85 17.38 -13.50 -8.21
N SER A 86 17.27 -14.66 -8.81
CA SER A 86 17.89 -15.01 -10.11
C SER A 86 17.34 -14.24 -11.32
N SER A 87 16.29 -13.42 -11.17
CA SER A 87 15.77 -12.60 -12.25
C SER A 87 14.97 -11.38 -11.74
N GLU A 88 15.04 -10.29 -12.47
CA GLU A 88 14.28 -9.06 -12.23
C GLU A 88 12.75 -9.29 -12.13
N ARG A 89 12.24 -10.25 -12.88
CA ARG A 89 10.83 -10.67 -12.85
C ARG A 89 10.44 -11.24 -11.48
N TRP A 90 11.24 -12.16 -10.92
CA TRP A 90 10.99 -12.80 -9.63
C TRP A 90 10.99 -11.76 -8.50
N ASN A 91 11.92 -10.82 -8.54
CA ASN A 91 11.99 -9.75 -7.54
C ASN A 91 10.72 -8.92 -7.53
N ARG A 92 10.23 -8.55 -8.71
CA ARG A 92 9.01 -7.75 -8.84
C ARG A 92 7.76 -8.52 -8.43
N GLU A 93 7.62 -9.77 -8.85
CA GLU A 93 6.47 -10.60 -8.49
C GLU A 93 6.44 -10.86 -6.98
N THR A 94 7.58 -11.14 -6.35
CA THR A 94 7.67 -11.28 -4.89
C THR A 94 7.39 -9.97 -4.17
N TYR A 95 7.91 -8.86 -4.68
CA TYR A 95 7.60 -7.53 -4.16
C TYR A 95 6.09 -7.26 -4.18
N ASP A 96 5.43 -7.51 -5.30
CA ASP A 96 4.00 -7.27 -5.45
C ASP A 96 3.17 -8.22 -4.56
N GLU A 97 3.57 -9.48 -4.37
CA GLU A 97 2.91 -10.40 -3.42
C GLU A 97 2.92 -9.84 -1.99
N VAL A 98 4.07 -9.34 -1.52
CA VAL A 98 4.21 -8.74 -0.18
C VAL A 98 3.46 -7.40 -0.09
N LEU A 99 3.61 -6.55 -1.11
CA LEU A 99 2.94 -5.24 -1.16
C LEU A 99 1.42 -5.38 -1.02
N PHE A 100 0.80 -6.25 -1.82
CA PHE A 100 -0.65 -6.43 -1.79
C PHE A 100 -1.13 -7.13 -0.52
N PHE A 101 -0.31 -8.00 0.07
CA PHE A 101 -0.60 -8.56 1.37
C PHE A 101 -0.71 -7.48 2.45
N VAL A 102 0.27 -6.59 2.53
CA VAL A 102 0.26 -5.48 3.49
C VAL A 102 -0.84 -4.48 3.20
N ASP A 103 -1.08 -4.15 1.91
CA ASP A 103 -2.17 -3.25 1.53
C ASP A 103 -3.54 -3.81 1.93
N GLU A 104 -3.75 -5.12 1.83
CA GLU A 104 -4.99 -5.76 2.28
C GLU A 104 -5.15 -5.72 3.81
N LEU A 105 -4.06 -5.89 4.58
CA LEU A 105 -4.11 -5.70 6.04
C LEU A 105 -4.59 -4.30 6.40
N ILE A 106 -4.02 -3.27 5.76
CA ILE A 106 -4.37 -1.86 6.00
C ILE A 106 -5.81 -1.57 5.57
N LYS A 107 -6.19 -2.00 4.36
CA LYS A 107 -7.51 -1.77 3.78
C LYS A 107 -8.63 -2.38 4.61
N SER A 108 -8.42 -3.60 5.08
CA SER A 108 -9.43 -4.39 5.79
C SER A 108 -9.34 -4.25 7.31
N ASP A 109 -8.52 -3.32 7.79
CA ASP A 109 -8.27 -3.09 9.24
C ASP A 109 -7.97 -4.39 10.00
N ARG A 110 -7.13 -5.24 9.40
CA ARG A 110 -6.78 -6.55 9.96
C ARG A 110 -5.62 -6.41 10.93
N SER A 111 -5.51 -7.41 11.81
CA SER A 111 -4.41 -7.44 12.77
C SER A 111 -3.05 -7.60 12.08
N PHE A 112 -2.06 -6.78 12.44
CA PHE A 112 -0.68 -6.95 12.00
C PHE A 112 -0.01 -8.24 12.49
N LEU A 113 -0.62 -8.97 13.44
CA LEU A 113 -0.19 -10.33 13.79
C LEU A 113 -0.31 -11.29 12.61
N GLU A 114 -1.17 -11.00 11.64
CA GLU A 114 -1.30 -11.76 10.41
C GLU A 114 -0.05 -11.70 9.50
N LEU A 115 0.88 -10.76 9.73
CA LEU A 115 2.21 -10.81 9.13
C LEU A 115 2.98 -12.09 9.49
N ILE A 116 2.67 -12.70 10.63
CA ILE A 116 3.34 -13.88 11.13
C ILE A 116 2.45 -15.12 11.00
N GLN A 117 1.13 -14.94 11.22
CA GLN A 117 0.16 -16.03 11.22
C GLN A 117 -1.06 -15.66 10.39
N SER A 118 -1.09 -16.06 9.14
CA SER A 118 -2.22 -15.84 8.25
C SER A 118 -2.63 -17.16 7.58
N ASP A 119 -3.93 -17.36 7.38
CA ASP A 119 -4.47 -18.45 6.56
C ASP A 119 -4.70 -18.04 5.09
N TRP A 120 -4.20 -16.86 4.71
CA TRP A 120 -4.27 -16.28 3.37
C TRP A 120 -3.00 -15.52 3.03
N ILE A 121 -2.65 -15.47 1.78
CA ILE A 121 -1.52 -14.70 1.22
C ILE A 121 -1.84 -14.26 -0.20
N TYR A 122 -1.04 -13.35 -0.75
CA TYR A 122 -1.05 -13.06 -2.17
C TYR A 122 -0.04 -13.94 -2.89
N LYS A 123 -0.46 -14.55 -4.00
CA LYS A 123 0.41 -15.33 -4.91
C LYS A 123 0.10 -14.98 -6.35
N ARG A 124 1.06 -15.16 -7.24
CA ARG A 124 0.87 -15.03 -8.68
C ARG A 124 -0.36 -15.81 -9.14
N SER A 125 -1.10 -15.26 -10.09
CA SER A 125 -2.32 -15.90 -10.59
C SER A 125 -2.07 -17.28 -11.21
N SER A 126 -0.86 -17.51 -11.74
CA SER A 126 -0.41 -18.81 -12.28
C SER A 126 0.07 -19.80 -11.21
N ALA A 127 0.22 -19.39 -9.95
CA ALA A 127 0.62 -20.30 -8.87
C ALA A 127 -0.35 -21.47 -8.75
N ARG A 128 0.18 -22.69 -8.70
CA ARG A 128 -0.62 -23.92 -8.63
C ARG A 128 -0.76 -24.37 -7.18
N GLY A 129 -1.86 -25.07 -6.90
CA GLY A 129 -2.06 -25.72 -5.61
C GLY A 129 -2.76 -24.82 -4.59
N TYR A 130 -3.08 -23.57 -4.89
CA TYR A 130 -3.74 -22.64 -3.99
C TYR A 130 -5.23 -22.45 -4.34
N GLN A 131 -6.06 -22.32 -3.30
CA GLN A 131 -7.46 -21.94 -3.46
C GLN A 131 -7.57 -20.41 -3.57
N LYS A 132 -7.95 -19.92 -4.73
CA LYS A 132 -8.19 -18.47 -4.95
C LYS A 132 -9.46 -18.03 -4.20
N ILE A 133 -9.38 -16.94 -3.45
CA ILE A 133 -10.49 -16.43 -2.62
C ILE A 133 -11.36 -15.46 -3.44
N ASP A 134 -10.78 -14.46 -4.05
CA ASP A 134 -11.53 -13.46 -4.83
C ASP A 134 -10.63 -12.83 -5.89
N PRO A 135 -10.47 -13.49 -7.06
CA PRO A 135 -9.56 -12.98 -8.09
C PRO A 135 -10.07 -11.75 -8.84
N GLU A 136 -11.40 -11.50 -8.89
CA GLU A 136 -11.96 -10.41 -9.69
C GLU A 136 -11.91 -9.06 -8.98
N SER A 137 -12.22 -9.01 -7.69
CA SER A 137 -12.22 -7.75 -6.93
C SER A 137 -10.80 -7.17 -6.80
N VAL A 138 -9.81 -8.03 -6.61
CA VAL A 138 -8.40 -7.65 -6.55
C VAL A 138 -7.93 -7.08 -7.89
N GLN A 139 -8.24 -7.76 -9.00
CA GLN A 139 -7.87 -7.29 -10.33
C GLN A 139 -8.50 -5.94 -10.67
N ASN A 140 -9.77 -5.72 -10.34
CA ASN A 140 -10.44 -4.46 -10.59
C ASN A 140 -9.87 -3.32 -9.72
N LEU A 141 -9.58 -3.58 -8.45
CA LEU A 141 -9.06 -2.57 -7.54
C LEU A 141 -7.66 -2.06 -7.94
N TYR A 142 -6.82 -2.95 -8.44
CA TYR A 142 -5.44 -2.64 -8.80
C TYR A 142 -5.17 -2.61 -10.31
N ALA A 143 -6.23 -2.59 -11.14
CA ALA A 143 -6.11 -2.67 -12.60
C ALA A 143 -5.13 -1.62 -13.18
N ASN A 144 -5.17 -0.40 -12.68
CA ASN A 144 -4.26 0.67 -13.14
C ASN A 144 -2.79 0.39 -12.77
N ILE A 145 -2.55 -0.23 -11.61
CA ILE A 145 -1.20 -0.62 -11.15
C ILE A 145 -0.71 -1.76 -12.03
N PHE A 146 -1.53 -2.77 -12.28
CA PHE A 146 -1.17 -3.88 -13.15
C PHE A 146 -0.87 -3.43 -14.59
N ALA A 147 -1.67 -2.53 -15.16
CA ALA A 147 -1.42 -1.95 -16.48
C ALA A 147 -0.09 -1.18 -16.53
N SER A 148 0.26 -0.44 -15.48
CA SER A 148 1.56 0.25 -15.41
C SER A 148 2.72 -0.71 -15.29
N ARG A 149 2.58 -1.83 -14.57
CA ARG A 149 3.58 -2.88 -14.44
C ARG A 149 3.81 -3.59 -15.80
N GLU A 150 2.75 -3.94 -16.52
CA GLU A 150 2.86 -4.52 -17.87
C GLU A 150 3.59 -3.59 -18.84
N SER A 151 3.28 -2.29 -18.84
CA SER A 151 3.90 -1.31 -19.73
C SER A 151 5.38 -1.05 -19.43
N SER A 152 5.80 -1.23 -18.17
CA SER A 152 7.19 -1.01 -17.74
C SER A 152 8.13 -2.18 -18.05
N THR A 153 7.61 -3.32 -18.46
CA THR A 153 8.42 -4.51 -18.78
C THR A 153 9.12 -4.31 -20.13
N GLN A 154 10.46 -4.23 -20.13
CA GLN A 154 11.24 -4.01 -21.35
C GLN A 154 11.18 -5.19 -22.34
N ASP A 155 11.01 -6.41 -21.85
CA ASP A 155 10.83 -7.59 -22.69
C ASP A 155 9.33 -7.93 -22.86
N LYS A 156 8.78 -7.58 -24.02
CA LYS A 156 7.37 -7.86 -24.38
C LYS A 156 6.98 -9.36 -24.38
N ARG A 157 7.96 -10.26 -24.28
CA ARG A 157 7.73 -11.70 -24.15
C ARG A 157 7.44 -12.14 -22.73
N ILE A 158 7.76 -11.29 -21.74
CA ILE A 158 7.51 -11.57 -20.33
C ILE A 158 6.17 -10.91 -19.97
N ARG A 159 5.13 -11.74 -19.90
CA ARG A 159 3.81 -11.27 -19.43
C ARG A 159 3.85 -11.11 -17.91
N TYR A 160 3.40 -9.96 -17.43
CA TYR A 160 3.20 -9.74 -15.99
C TYR A 160 2.09 -10.67 -15.49
N ASP A 161 2.34 -11.32 -14.35
CA ASP A 161 1.41 -12.25 -13.71
C ASP A 161 0.91 -11.63 -12.39
N PRO A 162 -0.25 -10.95 -12.39
CA PRO A 162 -0.72 -10.21 -11.24
C PRO A 162 -1.00 -11.15 -10.07
N PRO A 163 -0.69 -10.73 -8.83
CA PRO A 163 -1.01 -11.51 -7.65
C PRO A 163 -2.51 -11.61 -7.40
N VAL A 164 -2.91 -12.72 -6.84
CA VAL A 164 -4.30 -13.00 -6.41
C VAL A 164 -4.29 -13.47 -4.96
N LEU A 165 -5.38 -13.18 -4.26
CA LEU A 165 -5.58 -13.62 -2.89
C LEU A 165 -5.86 -15.12 -2.87
N VAL A 166 -5.12 -15.87 -2.06
CA VAL A 166 -5.24 -17.32 -1.94
C VAL A 166 -5.26 -17.77 -0.48
N LYS A 167 -5.89 -18.89 -0.20
CA LYS A 167 -5.73 -19.59 1.09
C LYS A 167 -4.39 -20.32 1.13
N THR A 168 -3.74 -20.27 2.28
CA THR A 168 -2.57 -21.11 2.56
C THR A 168 -3.00 -22.56 2.70
N GLN A 169 -2.13 -23.47 2.31
CA GLN A 169 -2.40 -24.91 2.41
C GLN A 169 -1.92 -25.50 3.73
N ASP A 170 -1.04 -24.82 4.43
CA ASP A 170 -0.37 -25.26 5.65
C ASP A 170 -0.12 -24.03 6.55
N ASP A 171 -0.25 -24.22 7.86
CA ASP A 171 0.01 -23.17 8.87
C ASP A 171 1.43 -22.57 8.80
N ARG A 172 2.36 -23.20 8.06
CA ARG A 172 3.73 -22.73 7.84
C ARG A 172 3.88 -21.76 6.67
N GLU A 173 2.87 -21.64 5.81
CA GLU A 173 2.90 -20.74 4.65
C GLU A 173 2.22 -19.39 4.90
N GLY A 174 1.57 -19.22 6.06
CA GLY A 174 0.86 -17.99 6.39
C GLY A 174 1.78 -16.90 6.93
N GLY A 175 1.57 -15.69 6.44
CA GLY A 175 2.38 -14.52 6.78
C GLY A 175 3.50 -14.23 5.78
N ILE A 176 4.38 -13.34 6.14
CA ILE A 176 5.56 -12.89 5.37
C ILE A 176 6.83 -12.99 6.19
#